data_22e4e1752897fa28d294656aaa4b1f5b
#
_entry.id   22e4e1752897fa28d294656aaa4b1f5b
#
_cell.length_a   1.000
_cell.length_b   1.000
_cell.length_c   1.000
_cell.angle_alpha   90.00
_cell.angle_beta   90.00
_cell.angle_gamma   90.00
#
_symmetry.space_group_name_H-M   'P 1'
#
loop_
_entity.id
_entity.type
_entity.pdbx_description
1 polymer ?
#
loop_
_entity_poly.entity_id
_entity_poly.type
_entity_poly.pdbx_seq_one_letter_code
_entity_poly.pdbx_strand_id
1 'polypeptide(L)'
;MKKCLFMLSVGLVLVFSFFVFAGSASAAPTFINIGTGSTGGTFYPVGVILANTFNNELSDEGYKFTAQTSGGTTENLEMLRGKELKLAVCGSVPTANAYNGIDKYENKPIRNIRFVTALWPEAIQLMYREKSGIKTLEDFKDKKIAVGPAAGGGVFYLPIILGAAHGMSFDDFQPQYLGYGDSVQALQNKLIDACYLAAGIPTSAVSQLYAGQVKVGMVEFSDEELARITEEAPYVARVVIPAETYPKQKNELRTIGFKSSLVAEKDQDADMVYSMLEGLYVKQLEEVKKQHGALKTLSLEDAVSGLSGAPLHPGAVKFFTEHGVDVPESLIPPEMK
;
A
#
# COMPACT_ATOMS: atom_id res chain seq x y z
N MET A 1 89.37 -42.49 32.01
CA MET A 1 89.15 -41.36 31.09
C MET A 1 87.89 -41.61 30.31
N LYS A 2 87.07 -40.67 30.18
CA LYS A 2 85.85 -40.44 29.43
C LYS A 2 84.59 -40.48 30.29
N LYS A 3 84.13 -39.25 30.50
CA LYS A 3 82.89 -38.85 31.18
C LYS A 3 81.69 -39.15 30.25
N CYS A 4 80.66 -39.86 30.74
CA CYS A 4 79.35 -39.89 30.11
C CYS A 4 78.50 -38.79 30.72
N LEU A 5 78.11 -37.89 29.86
CA LEU A 5 77.21 -36.81 30.16
C LEU A 5 75.77 -37.31 29.95
N PHE A 6 74.99 -37.29 31.05
CA PHE A 6 73.59 -37.66 31.03
C PHE A 6 72.77 -36.41 30.71
N MET A 7 72.24 -36.29 29.51
CA MET A 7 71.33 -35.21 29.16
C MET A 7 69.92 -35.61 29.52
N LEU A 8 69.35 -34.90 30.50
CA LEU A 8 67.97 -34.92 30.90
C LEU A 8 67.18 -34.09 29.91
N SER A 9 66.41 -34.74 29.03
CA SER A 9 65.48 -34.01 28.16
C SER A 9 64.15 -33.77 28.88
N VAL A 10 63.88 -32.51 29.31
CA VAL A 10 62.63 -32.06 29.81
C VAL A 10 61.72 -31.79 28.61
N GLY A 11 60.77 -32.70 28.38
CA GLY A 11 59.71 -32.52 27.38
C GLY A 11 58.68 -31.45 27.85
N LEU A 12 58.80 -30.30 27.29
CA LEU A 12 57.77 -29.22 27.48
C LEU A 12 56.55 -29.56 26.61
N VAL A 13 55.51 -30.10 27.24
CA VAL A 13 54.19 -30.30 26.57
C VAL A 13 53.48 -28.95 26.52
N LEU A 14 53.54 -28.28 25.36
CA LEU A 14 52.72 -27.11 25.03
C LEU A 14 51.30 -27.58 24.73
N VAL A 15 50.41 -27.49 25.74
CA VAL A 15 48.97 -27.62 25.55
C VAL A 15 48.47 -26.37 24.83
N PHE A 16 48.35 -26.45 23.52
CA PHE A 16 47.72 -25.43 22.71
C PHE A 16 46.19 -25.53 22.96
N SER A 17 45.66 -24.74 23.93
CA SER A 17 44.24 -24.57 24.11
C SER A 17 43.68 -23.79 22.90
N PHE A 18 43.13 -24.52 21.93
CA PHE A 18 42.32 -23.95 20.88
C PHE A 18 41.02 -23.44 21.53
N PHE A 19 41.00 -22.18 21.93
CA PHE A 19 39.72 -21.44 22.13
C PHE A 19 39.06 -21.34 20.77
N VAL A 20 38.16 -22.26 20.48
CA VAL A 20 37.18 -22.11 19.39
C VAL A 20 36.27 -20.93 19.82
N PHE A 21 36.59 -19.74 19.40
CA PHE A 21 35.64 -18.66 19.35
C PHE A 21 34.56 -19.11 18.35
N ALA A 22 33.49 -19.73 18.87
CA ALA A 22 32.23 -19.85 18.17
C ALA A 22 31.69 -18.43 18.06
N GLY A 23 32.24 -17.66 17.12
CA GLY A 23 31.63 -16.44 16.68
C GLY A 23 30.26 -16.84 16.17
N SER A 24 29.21 -16.39 16.86
CA SER A 24 27.83 -16.46 16.30
C SER A 24 27.90 -15.78 14.93
N ALA A 25 27.94 -16.59 13.87
CA ALA A 25 27.77 -16.08 12.53
C ALA A 25 26.35 -15.48 12.50
N SER A 26 26.27 -14.16 12.69
CA SER A 26 25.01 -13.45 12.46
C SER A 26 24.63 -13.76 11.02
N ALA A 27 23.53 -14.47 10.83
CA ALA A 27 22.99 -14.69 9.50
C ALA A 27 22.82 -13.34 8.80
N ALA A 28 23.12 -13.27 7.50
CA ALA A 28 22.89 -12.05 6.75
C ALA A 28 21.40 -11.66 6.86
N PRO A 29 21.08 -10.37 7.03
CA PRO A 29 19.69 -9.94 7.21
C PRO A 29 18.82 -10.30 5.99
N THR A 30 17.60 -10.74 6.24
CA THR A 30 16.59 -10.98 5.22
C THR A 30 15.96 -9.65 4.84
N PHE A 31 16.18 -9.20 3.61
CA PHE A 31 15.61 -7.94 3.10
C PHE A 31 14.18 -8.16 2.62
N ILE A 32 13.27 -7.32 3.10
CA ILE A 32 11.85 -7.29 2.76
C ILE A 32 11.51 -5.94 2.14
N ASN A 33 11.30 -5.92 0.83
CA ASN A 33 10.84 -4.73 0.14
C ASN A 33 9.32 -4.67 0.19
N ILE A 34 8.77 -3.52 0.61
CA ILE A 34 7.34 -3.20 0.59
C ILE A 34 7.07 -2.39 -0.67
N GLY A 35 6.41 -2.98 -1.65
CA GLY A 35 5.94 -2.27 -2.84
C GLY A 35 4.89 -1.22 -2.46
N THR A 36 4.99 -0.02 -3.03
CA THR A 36 4.12 1.11 -2.65
C THR A 36 3.46 1.74 -3.87
N GLY A 37 3.75 2.98 -4.19
CA GLY A 37 3.24 3.73 -5.33
C GLY A 37 4.11 4.95 -5.60
N SER A 38 3.55 5.94 -6.30
CA SER A 38 4.26 7.19 -6.54
C SER A 38 4.45 8.00 -5.26
N THR A 39 5.54 8.77 -5.17
CA THR A 39 5.88 9.58 -4.00
C THR A 39 4.87 10.68 -3.68
N GLY A 40 4.05 11.10 -4.66
CA GLY A 40 2.97 12.08 -4.46
C GLY A 40 1.71 11.51 -3.81
N GLY A 41 1.58 10.17 -3.74
CA GLY A 41 0.44 9.47 -3.12
C GLY A 41 0.70 9.13 -1.65
N THR A 42 -0.24 8.36 -1.06
CA THR A 42 -0.17 7.93 0.34
C THR A 42 0.57 6.60 0.52
N PHE A 43 0.58 5.72 -0.49
CA PHE A 43 1.23 4.41 -0.39
C PHE A 43 2.70 4.50 0.00
N TYR A 44 3.46 5.42 -0.63
CA TYR A 44 4.88 5.52 -0.36
C TYR A 44 5.22 6.04 1.05
N PRO A 45 4.72 7.21 1.51
CA PRO A 45 5.02 7.68 2.86
C PRO A 45 4.52 6.71 3.95
N VAL A 46 3.35 6.09 3.77
CA VAL A 46 2.88 5.08 4.72
C VAL A 46 3.71 3.81 4.65
N GLY A 47 4.13 3.37 3.46
CA GLY A 47 5.06 2.25 3.31
C GLY A 47 6.37 2.46 4.06
N VAL A 48 6.90 3.70 4.08
CA VAL A 48 8.08 4.06 4.88
C VAL A 48 7.78 3.95 6.38
N ILE A 49 6.62 4.43 6.83
CA ILE A 49 6.19 4.32 8.23
C ILE A 49 6.08 2.85 8.64
N LEU A 50 5.41 2.01 7.83
CA LEU A 50 5.29 0.58 8.08
C LEU A 50 6.67 -0.12 8.12
N ALA A 51 7.55 0.19 7.16
CA ALA A 51 8.90 -0.36 7.15
C ALA A 51 9.68 -0.02 8.43
N ASN A 52 9.59 1.23 8.91
CA ASN A 52 10.21 1.63 10.15
C ASN A 52 9.59 0.92 11.36
N THR A 53 8.25 0.82 11.42
CA THR A 53 7.53 0.10 12.47
C THR A 53 7.97 -1.37 12.55
N PHE A 54 8.08 -2.04 11.40
CA PHE A 54 8.50 -3.44 11.34
C PHE A 54 10.00 -3.61 11.63
N ASN A 55 10.85 -2.67 11.24
CA ASN A 55 12.26 -2.66 11.62
C ASN A 55 12.45 -2.51 13.12
N ASN A 56 11.66 -1.66 13.79
CA ASN A 56 11.71 -1.50 15.24
C ASN A 56 11.40 -2.82 15.97
N GLU A 57 10.59 -3.67 15.38
CA GLU A 57 10.15 -4.93 15.98
C GLU A 57 11.04 -6.13 15.61
N LEU A 58 11.50 -6.21 14.37
CA LEU A 58 12.04 -7.42 13.77
C LEU A 58 13.53 -7.33 13.35
N SER A 59 14.19 -6.17 13.53
CA SER A 59 15.60 -6.05 13.13
C SER A 59 16.54 -6.99 13.91
N ASP A 60 16.25 -7.21 15.19
CA ASP A 60 17.04 -8.12 16.05
C ASP A 60 16.84 -9.60 15.66
N GLU A 61 15.72 -9.91 14.98
CA GLU A 61 15.45 -11.23 14.40
C GLU A 61 16.07 -11.40 13.00
N GLY A 62 16.81 -10.40 12.52
CA GLY A 62 17.52 -10.44 11.25
C GLY A 62 16.69 -10.03 10.04
N TYR A 63 15.53 -9.38 10.21
CA TYR A 63 14.77 -8.81 9.10
C TYR A 63 15.10 -7.32 8.88
N LYS A 64 15.04 -6.89 7.62
CA LYS A 64 15.21 -5.49 7.24
C LYS A 64 14.19 -5.07 6.19
N PHE A 65 13.28 -4.18 6.59
CA PHE A 65 12.18 -3.69 5.76
C PHE A 65 12.53 -2.35 5.11
N THR A 66 12.16 -2.20 3.82
CA THR A 66 12.32 -0.95 3.08
C THR A 66 11.09 -0.70 2.20
N ALA A 67 10.70 0.56 2.04
CA ALA A 67 9.64 0.93 1.10
C ALA A 67 10.24 1.17 -0.29
N GLN A 68 9.58 0.61 -1.31
CA GLN A 68 9.96 0.74 -2.71
C GLN A 68 8.83 1.43 -3.49
N THR A 69 9.17 2.45 -4.29
CA THR A 69 8.22 3.09 -5.21
C THR A 69 7.83 2.14 -6.35
N SER A 70 6.61 2.30 -6.85
CA SER A 70 6.10 1.56 -8.00
C SER A 70 5.01 2.37 -8.73
N GLY A 71 4.43 1.82 -9.79
CA GLY A 71 3.21 2.33 -10.43
C GLY A 71 1.94 2.11 -9.62
N GLY A 72 1.99 1.41 -8.49
CA GLY A 72 0.86 1.15 -7.59
C GLY A 72 0.34 -0.28 -7.66
N THR A 73 -0.93 -0.46 -7.29
CA THR A 73 -1.53 -1.78 -6.99
C THR A 73 -1.27 -2.85 -8.04
N THR A 74 -1.47 -2.54 -9.31
CA THR A 74 -1.33 -3.55 -10.38
C THR A 74 0.11 -4.05 -10.53
N GLU A 75 1.08 -3.12 -10.53
CA GLU A 75 2.49 -3.48 -10.60
C GLU A 75 2.90 -4.26 -9.37
N ASN A 76 2.48 -3.82 -8.18
CA ASN A 76 2.74 -4.51 -6.92
C ASN A 76 2.24 -5.97 -6.93
N LEU A 77 1.03 -6.20 -7.45
CA LEU A 77 0.46 -7.55 -7.55
C LEU A 77 1.24 -8.43 -8.52
N GLU A 78 1.71 -7.88 -9.66
CA GLU A 78 2.55 -8.62 -10.59
C GLU A 78 3.93 -8.94 -9.99
N MET A 79 4.54 -7.99 -9.27
CA MET A 79 5.81 -8.22 -8.58
C MET A 79 5.68 -9.24 -7.42
N LEU A 80 4.53 -9.26 -6.69
CA LEU A 80 4.21 -10.32 -5.72
C LEU A 80 4.02 -11.67 -6.42
N ARG A 81 3.36 -11.70 -7.61
CA ARG A 81 3.24 -12.91 -8.42
C ARG A 81 4.62 -13.48 -8.75
N GLY A 82 5.52 -12.63 -9.20
CA GLY A 82 6.90 -12.98 -9.57
C GLY A 82 7.82 -13.21 -8.39
N LYS A 83 7.35 -13.04 -7.15
CA LYS A 83 8.13 -13.09 -5.90
C LYS A 83 9.28 -12.06 -5.83
N GLU A 84 9.20 -11.00 -6.63
CA GLU A 84 10.11 -9.86 -6.61
C GLU A 84 9.88 -8.98 -5.38
N LEU A 85 8.62 -8.88 -4.95
CA LEU A 85 8.22 -8.30 -3.67
C LEU A 85 7.78 -9.38 -2.69
N LYS A 86 7.95 -9.08 -1.41
CA LYS A 86 7.46 -9.91 -0.29
C LYS A 86 6.20 -9.34 0.31
N LEU A 87 6.11 -8.02 0.35
CA LEU A 87 4.99 -7.24 0.86
C LEU A 87 4.65 -6.12 -0.13
N ALA A 88 3.41 -5.67 -0.14
CA ALA A 88 3.00 -4.49 -0.89
C ALA A 88 1.77 -3.82 -0.31
N VAL A 89 1.65 -2.51 -0.48
CA VAL A 89 0.42 -1.76 -0.26
C VAL A 89 -0.39 -1.80 -1.55
N CYS A 90 -1.63 -2.27 -1.46
CA CYS A 90 -2.52 -2.48 -2.60
C CYS A 90 -3.95 -2.03 -2.28
N GLY A 91 -4.73 -1.69 -3.30
CA GLY A 91 -6.19 -1.59 -3.16
C GLY A 91 -6.81 -2.96 -2.90
N SER A 92 -7.75 -3.06 -1.96
CA SER A 92 -8.33 -4.35 -1.57
C SER A 92 -9.08 -5.04 -2.71
N VAL A 93 -9.84 -4.28 -3.51
CA VAL A 93 -10.65 -4.84 -4.61
C VAL A 93 -9.80 -5.38 -5.77
N PRO A 94 -8.84 -4.62 -6.34
CA PRO A 94 -7.94 -5.18 -7.34
C PRO A 94 -7.15 -6.40 -6.84
N THR A 95 -6.84 -6.47 -5.55
CA THR A 95 -6.20 -7.63 -4.92
C THR A 95 -7.12 -8.85 -4.94
N ALA A 96 -8.40 -8.67 -4.58
CA ALA A 96 -9.41 -9.72 -4.65
C ALA A 96 -9.64 -10.19 -6.10
N ASN A 97 -9.73 -9.26 -7.06
CA ASN A 97 -9.90 -9.58 -8.48
C ASN A 97 -8.68 -10.37 -9.01
N ALA A 98 -7.48 -9.95 -8.64
CA ALA A 98 -6.26 -10.67 -9.02
C ALA A 98 -6.23 -12.10 -8.46
N TYR A 99 -6.60 -12.26 -7.20
CA TYR A 99 -6.68 -13.59 -6.57
C TYR A 99 -7.72 -14.48 -7.26
N ASN A 100 -8.90 -13.95 -7.59
CA ASN A 100 -10.00 -14.72 -8.17
C ASN A 100 -9.94 -14.87 -9.69
N GLY A 101 -9.03 -14.19 -10.38
CA GLY A 101 -8.95 -14.24 -11.85
C GLY A 101 -10.09 -13.46 -12.51
N ILE A 102 -10.43 -12.31 -11.97
CA ILE A 102 -11.47 -11.41 -12.49
C ILE A 102 -10.82 -10.31 -13.35
N ASP A 103 -11.52 -9.80 -14.34
CA ASP A 103 -11.07 -8.76 -15.27
C ASP A 103 -9.77 -9.15 -16.00
N LYS A 104 -8.79 -8.29 -16.03
CA LYS A 104 -7.49 -8.53 -16.67
C LYS A 104 -6.74 -9.77 -16.16
N TYR A 105 -7.16 -10.33 -15.04
CA TYR A 105 -6.61 -11.55 -14.45
C TYR A 105 -7.36 -12.82 -14.86
N GLU A 106 -8.35 -12.72 -15.73
CA GLU A 106 -9.02 -13.87 -16.31
C GLU A 106 -7.98 -14.85 -16.92
N ASN A 107 -8.11 -16.12 -16.61
CA ASN A 107 -7.17 -17.19 -16.98
C ASN A 107 -5.73 -17.08 -16.40
N LYS A 108 -5.44 -16.06 -15.59
CA LYS A 108 -4.13 -15.89 -14.93
C LYS A 108 -4.24 -15.35 -13.50
N PRO A 109 -4.99 -16.02 -12.60
CA PRO A 109 -5.15 -15.57 -11.22
C PRO A 109 -3.82 -15.54 -10.47
N ILE A 110 -3.72 -14.65 -9.48
CA ILE A 110 -2.56 -14.54 -8.61
C ILE A 110 -2.88 -15.23 -7.27
N ARG A 111 -2.67 -16.53 -7.19
CA ARG A 111 -3.03 -17.35 -6.01
C ARG A 111 -2.01 -17.30 -4.88
N ASN A 112 -0.83 -16.75 -5.11
CA ASN A 112 0.25 -16.64 -4.12
C ASN A 112 0.25 -15.31 -3.35
N ILE A 113 -0.89 -14.64 -3.24
CA ILE A 113 -1.04 -13.42 -2.44
C ILE A 113 -1.99 -13.65 -1.26
N ARG A 114 -1.74 -12.95 -0.15
CA ARG A 114 -2.54 -12.98 1.08
C ARG A 114 -2.69 -11.57 1.62
N PHE A 115 -3.89 -11.20 2.08
CA PHE A 115 -4.02 -10.00 2.88
C PHE A 115 -3.28 -10.15 4.21
N VAL A 116 -2.62 -9.10 4.66
CA VAL A 116 -2.06 -9.00 6.01
C VAL A 116 -3.01 -8.21 6.89
N THR A 117 -3.43 -7.04 6.44
CA THR A 117 -4.39 -6.19 7.16
C THR A 117 -5.02 -5.15 6.23
N ALA A 118 -6.22 -4.70 6.56
CA ALA A 118 -6.78 -3.47 6.00
C ALA A 118 -6.02 -2.26 6.58
N LEU A 119 -5.90 -1.21 5.79
CA LEU A 119 -5.22 0.01 6.19
C LEU A 119 -6.21 1.18 6.23
N TRP A 120 -6.01 2.22 5.43
CA TRP A 120 -6.86 3.41 5.41
C TRP A 120 -7.81 3.43 4.21
N PRO A 121 -8.88 4.22 4.24
CA PRO A 121 -9.70 4.48 3.07
C PRO A 121 -8.98 5.43 2.09
N GLU A 122 -8.91 5.03 0.82
CA GLU A 122 -8.46 5.88 -0.29
C GLU A 122 -9.63 6.75 -0.76
N ALA A 123 -9.44 8.04 -0.81
CA ALA A 123 -10.41 8.97 -1.42
C ALA A 123 -10.05 9.25 -2.88
N ILE A 124 -11.02 9.18 -3.76
CA ILE A 124 -10.83 9.55 -5.17
C ILE A 124 -10.98 11.07 -5.29
N GLN A 125 -9.92 11.75 -5.67
CA GLN A 125 -9.81 13.18 -5.77
C GLN A 125 -9.55 13.56 -7.22
N LEU A 126 -10.62 13.90 -7.96
CA LEU A 126 -10.57 14.32 -9.35
C LEU A 126 -10.33 15.83 -9.40
N MET A 127 -9.06 16.21 -9.46
CA MET A 127 -8.64 17.61 -9.43
C MET A 127 -8.65 18.21 -10.83
N TYR A 128 -9.20 19.42 -10.99
CA TYR A 128 -9.23 20.14 -12.27
C TYR A 128 -8.71 21.56 -12.15
N ARG A 129 -8.23 22.12 -13.26
CA ARG A 129 -7.95 23.57 -13.35
C ARG A 129 -9.26 24.32 -13.51
N GLU A 130 -9.53 25.36 -12.71
CA GLU A 130 -10.77 26.15 -12.84
C GLU A 130 -10.97 26.69 -14.27
N LYS A 131 -9.89 27.06 -14.96
CA LYS A 131 -9.96 27.58 -16.35
C LYS A 131 -10.14 26.51 -17.42
N SER A 132 -10.21 25.22 -17.07
CA SER A 132 -10.47 24.13 -18.04
C SER A 132 -11.94 24.05 -18.45
N GLY A 133 -12.83 24.66 -17.67
CA GLY A 133 -14.28 24.53 -17.82
C GLY A 133 -14.87 23.27 -17.19
N ILE A 134 -14.06 22.41 -16.57
CA ILE A 134 -14.51 21.19 -15.89
C ILE A 134 -15.13 21.57 -14.54
N LYS A 135 -16.28 20.96 -14.22
CA LYS A 135 -16.96 20.99 -12.93
C LYS A 135 -17.56 19.63 -12.57
N THR A 136 -17.92 18.83 -13.57
CA THR A 136 -18.56 17.50 -13.45
C THR A 136 -17.76 16.45 -14.21
N LEU A 137 -18.12 15.17 -14.07
CA LEU A 137 -17.50 14.09 -14.84
C LEU A 137 -17.81 14.22 -16.35
N GLU A 138 -19.00 14.70 -16.74
CA GLU A 138 -19.38 14.86 -18.14
C GLU A 138 -18.50 15.87 -18.89
N ASP A 139 -17.95 16.85 -18.17
CA ASP A 139 -17.05 17.86 -18.73
C ASP A 139 -15.67 17.29 -19.11
N PHE A 140 -15.41 16.00 -18.84
CA PHE A 140 -14.15 15.34 -19.24
C PHE A 140 -14.06 15.11 -20.74
N LYS A 141 -15.19 15.14 -21.47
CA LYS A 141 -15.21 14.96 -22.93
C LYS A 141 -14.21 15.88 -23.62
N ASP A 142 -13.38 15.28 -24.49
CA ASP A 142 -12.32 15.94 -25.27
C ASP A 142 -11.20 16.60 -24.45
N LYS A 143 -11.17 16.46 -23.13
CA LYS A 143 -10.14 17.03 -22.24
C LYS A 143 -8.93 16.11 -22.10
N LYS A 144 -7.80 16.69 -21.67
CA LYS A 144 -6.60 15.96 -21.30
C LYS A 144 -6.61 15.62 -19.81
N ILE A 145 -6.81 14.37 -19.49
CA ILE A 145 -6.99 13.92 -18.11
C ILE A 145 -5.87 12.96 -17.74
N ALA A 146 -5.08 13.29 -16.71
CA ALA A 146 -4.16 12.31 -16.13
C ALA A 146 -4.94 11.29 -15.30
N VAL A 147 -4.85 10.03 -15.70
CA VAL A 147 -5.60 8.89 -15.11
C VAL A 147 -4.75 8.10 -14.11
N GLY A 148 -3.59 8.62 -13.72
CA GLY A 148 -2.62 7.91 -12.91
C GLY A 148 -1.65 7.07 -13.75
N PRO A 149 -0.69 6.36 -13.12
CA PRO A 149 0.21 5.46 -13.83
C PRO A 149 -0.55 4.34 -14.54
N ALA A 150 -0.03 3.83 -15.65
CA ALA A 150 -0.66 2.76 -16.43
C ALA A 150 -0.92 1.46 -15.61
N ALA A 151 -0.12 1.22 -14.58
CA ALA A 151 -0.29 0.11 -13.63
C ALA A 151 -0.91 0.55 -12.30
N GLY A 152 -1.52 1.73 -12.23
CA GLY A 152 -2.13 2.29 -11.03
C GLY A 152 -3.62 2.00 -10.88
N GLY A 153 -4.18 2.40 -9.73
CA GLY A 153 -5.60 2.24 -9.43
C GLY A 153 -6.53 3.05 -10.34
N GLY A 154 -6.05 4.17 -10.91
CA GLY A 154 -6.88 5.00 -11.78
C GLY A 154 -7.33 4.28 -13.04
N VAL A 155 -6.48 3.43 -13.61
CA VAL A 155 -6.83 2.61 -14.78
C VAL A 155 -7.87 1.54 -14.43
N PHE A 156 -7.94 1.14 -13.17
CA PHE A 156 -8.94 0.19 -12.68
C PHE A 156 -10.26 0.88 -12.30
N TYR A 157 -10.21 1.90 -11.43
CA TYR A 157 -11.43 2.48 -10.85
C TYR A 157 -12.12 3.52 -11.73
N LEU A 158 -11.36 4.35 -12.47
CA LEU A 158 -11.95 5.47 -13.21
C LEU A 158 -12.90 5.02 -14.34
N PRO A 159 -12.62 3.94 -15.11
CA PRO A 159 -13.58 3.44 -16.09
C PRO A 159 -14.90 2.96 -15.46
N ILE A 160 -14.86 2.31 -14.30
CA ILE A 160 -16.05 1.85 -13.57
C ILE A 160 -16.87 3.06 -13.12
N ILE A 161 -16.23 4.08 -12.57
CA ILE A 161 -16.89 5.31 -12.09
C ILE A 161 -17.52 6.06 -13.25
N LEU A 162 -16.79 6.29 -14.33
CA LEU A 162 -17.28 7.00 -15.51
C LEU A 162 -18.42 6.24 -16.20
N GLY A 163 -18.26 4.93 -16.32
CA GLY A 163 -19.27 4.03 -16.91
C GLY A 163 -20.57 4.07 -16.11
N ALA A 164 -20.50 3.84 -14.80
CA ALA A 164 -21.66 3.83 -13.91
C ALA A 164 -22.35 5.21 -13.80
N ALA A 165 -21.56 6.28 -13.73
CA ALA A 165 -22.12 7.64 -13.60
C ALA A 165 -22.77 8.13 -14.89
N HIS A 166 -22.13 7.97 -16.04
CA HIS A 166 -22.52 8.65 -17.29
C HIS A 166 -22.34 7.81 -18.56
N GLY A 167 -22.04 6.50 -18.46
CA GLY A 167 -21.76 5.64 -19.63
C GLY A 167 -20.50 6.06 -20.39
N MET A 168 -19.59 6.76 -19.75
CA MET A 168 -18.34 7.25 -20.35
C MET A 168 -17.21 6.24 -20.19
N SER A 169 -16.22 6.32 -21.09
CA SER A 169 -15.01 5.53 -21.09
C SER A 169 -13.76 6.40 -21.32
N PHE A 170 -12.60 5.79 -21.39
CA PHE A 170 -11.36 6.50 -21.76
C PHE A 170 -11.35 6.98 -23.22
N ASP A 171 -12.25 6.48 -24.08
CA ASP A 171 -12.38 6.92 -25.47
C ASP A 171 -13.05 8.30 -25.59
N ASP A 172 -13.72 8.79 -24.54
CA ASP A 172 -14.41 10.07 -24.52
C ASP A 172 -13.48 11.27 -24.26
N PHE A 173 -12.22 11.04 -23.87
CA PHE A 173 -11.26 12.08 -23.56
C PHE A 173 -9.80 11.67 -23.96
N GLN A 174 -8.80 12.46 -23.63
CA GLN A 174 -7.38 12.18 -23.93
C GLN A 174 -6.67 11.72 -22.65
N PRO A 175 -6.60 10.40 -22.34
CA PRO A 175 -5.99 9.91 -21.12
C PRO A 175 -4.46 10.11 -21.16
N GLN A 176 -3.91 10.56 -20.02
CA GLN A 176 -2.48 10.72 -19.81
C GLN A 176 -2.06 9.83 -18.65
N TYR A 177 -1.11 8.93 -18.88
CA TYR A 177 -0.65 7.97 -17.87
C TYR A 177 0.54 8.53 -17.11
N LEU A 178 0.26 9.33 -16.08
CA LEU A 178 1.26 10.06 -15.29
C LEU A 178 1.21 9.65 -13.82
N GLY A 179 2.38 9.57 -13.18
CA GLY A 179 2.48 9.48 -11.72
C GLY A 179 1.87 10.72 -11.04
N TYR A 180 1.52 10.62 -9.77
CA TYR A 180 0.80 11.73 -9.09
C TYR A 180 1.65 13.01 -9.02
N GLY A 181 2.96 12.91 -8.77
CA GLY A 181 3.86 14.07 -8.81
C GLY A 181 3.92 14.72 -10.20
N ASP A 182 4.03 13.90 -11.26
CA ASP A 182 4.06 14.38 -12.63
C ASP A 182 2.71 14.99 -13.05
N SER A 183 1.59 14.42 -12.58
CA SER A 183 0.24 14.95 -12.78
C SER A 183 0.09 16.35 -12.17
N VAL A 184 0.62 16.55 -10.95
CA VAL A 184 0.66 17.87 -10.29
C VAL A 184 1.42 18.87 -11.13
N GLN A 185 2.62 18.53 -11.59
CA GLN A 185 3.45 19.41 -12.44
C GLN A 185 2.76 19.71 -13.78
N ALA A 186 2.20 18.69 -14.43
CA ALA A 186 1.52 18.85 -15.72
C ALA A 186 0.28 19.76 -15.58
N LEU A 187 -0.49 19.63 -14.49
CA LEU A 187 -1.65 20.49 -14.23
C LEU A 187 -1.24 21.93 -13.92
N GLN A 188 -0.21 22.13 -13.10
CA GLN A 188 0.36 23.46 -12.79
C GLN A 188 0.92 24.13 -14.06
N ASN A 189 1.54 23.35 -14.96
CA ASN A 189 2.06 23.82 -16.24
C ASN A 189 0.98 23.93 -17.34
N LYS A 190 -0.29 23.65 -17.01
CA LYS A 190 -1.45 23.71 -17.92
C LYS A 190 -1.34 22.76 -19.14
N LEU A 191 -0.60 21.67 -18.98
CA LEU A 191 -0.44 20.63 -20.02
C LEU A 191 -1.61 19.63 -20.01
N ILE A 192 -2.30 19.51 -18.89
CA ILE A 192 -3.51 18.72 -18.69
C ILE A 192 -4.63 19.58 -18.08
N ASP A 193 -5.87 19.12 -18.19
CA ASP A 193 -7.05 19.82 -17.72
C ASP A 193 -7.48 19.34 -16.34
N ALA A 194 -7.34 18.04 -16.05
CA ALA A 194 -7.63 17.44 -14.77
C ALA A 194 -6.70 16.23 -14.49
N CYS A 195 -6.74 15.74 -13.25
CA CYS A 195 -6.02 14.54 -12.87
C CYS A 195 -6.79 13.74 -11.81
N TYR A 196 -6.69 12.43 -11.92
CA TYR A 196 -7.14 11.45 -10.94
C TYR A 196 -6.05 11.23 -9.89
N LEU A 197 -6.42 11.41 -8.62
CA LEU A 197 -5.56 11.18 -7.46
C LEU A 197 -6.37 10.39 -6.43
N ALA A 198 -6.20 9.07 -6.36
CA ALA A 198 -6.79 8.26 -5.28
C ALA A 198 -5.74 8.05 -4.20
N ALA A 199 -6.04 8.56 -3.01
CA ALA A 199 -5.07 8.55 -1.92
C ALA A 199 -5.76 8.75 -0.56
N GLY A 200 -5.07 8.41 0.52
CA GLY A 200 -5.49 8.77 1.87
C GLY A 200 -5.52 10.29 2.05
N ILE A 201 -6.28 10.74 3.02
CA ILE A 201 -6.50 12.17 3.31
C ILE A 201 -5.71 12.56 4.56
N PRO A 202 -4.91 13.64 4.50
CA PRO A 202 -4.49 14.43 3.34
C PRO A 202 -3.43 13.73 2.50
N THR A 203 -3.29 14.12 1.22
CA THR A 203 -2.20 13.67 0.36
C THR A 203 -1.36 14.83 -0.15
N SER A 204 -0.05 14.60 -0.33
CA SER A 204 0.90 15.65 -0.73
C SER A 204 0.60 16.22 -2.12
N ALA A 205 0.20 15.39 -3.08
CA ALA A 205 -0.14 15.83 -4.44
C ALA A 205 -1.29 16.86 -4.43
N VAL A 206 -2.38 16.59 -3.71
CA VAL A 206 -3.52 17.51 -3.62
C VAL A 206 -3.15 18.77 -2.84
N SER A 207 -2.38 18.63 -1.74
CA SER A 207 -1.87 19.78 -0.99
C SER A 207 -1.05 20.72 -1.87
N GLN A 208 -0.17 20.19 -2.72
CA GLN A 208 0.65 20.96 -3.66
C GLN A 208 -0.23 21.68 -4.72
N LEU A 209 -1.28 21.02 -5.23
CA LEU A 209 -2.20 21.65 -6.17
C LEU A 209 -2.90 22.86 -5.56
N TYR A 210 -3.46 22.72 -4.37
CA TYR A 210 -4.13 23.84 -3.68
C TYR A 210 -3.16 24.95 -3.25
N ALA A 211 -1.93 24.61 -2.86
CA ALA A 211 -0.89 25.59 -2.51
C ALA A 211 -0.38 26.36 -3.73
N GLY A 212 -0.46 25.75 -4.93
CA GLY A 212 0.08 26.29 -6.18
C GLY A 212 -0.57 27.60 -6.64
N GLN A 213 -0.08 28.12 -7.77
CA GLN A 213 -0.56 29.36 -8.39
C GLN A 213 -1.77 29.14 -9.31
N VAL A 214 -1.87 27.95 -9.91
CA VAL A 214 -3.01 27.57 -10.75
C VAL A 214 -4.20 27.30 -9.83
N LYS A 215 -5.31 28.00 -10.05
CA LYS A 215 -6.54 27.72 -9.31
C LYS A 215 -7.11 26.38 -9.72
N VAL A 216 -7.43 25.59 -8.72
CA VAL A 216 -7.94 24.22 -8.89
C VAL A 216 -9.23 24.03 -8.12
N GLY A 217 -10.09 23.14 -8.63
CA GLY A 217 -11.23 22.58 -7.93
C GLY A 217 -11.16 21.06 -7.93
N MET A 218 -12.05 20.43 -7.21
CA MET A 218 -12.28 18.99 -7.21
C MET A 218 -13.68 18.70 -7.72
N VAL A 219 -13.83 17.69 -8.59
CA VAL A 219 -15.15 17.21 -9.00
C VAL A 219 -15.79 16.53 -7.80
N GLU A 220 -17.00 16.98 -7.46
CA GLU A 220 -17.86 16.34 -6.48
C GLU A 220 -18.91 15.50 -7.19
N PHE A 221 -19.30 14.39 -6.56
CA PHE A 221 -20.33 13.50 -7.09
C PHE A 221 -21.71 13.91 -6.55
N SER A 222 -22.71 13.96 -7.42
CA SER A 222 -24.11 14.11 -7.03
C SER A 222 -24.62 12.87 -6.31
N ASP A 223 -25.74 12.97 -5.60
CA ASP A 223 -26.34 11.81 -4.92
C ASP A 223 -26.82 10.75 -5.92
N GLU A 224 -27.24 11.13 -7.11
CA GLU A 224 -27.64 10.24 -8.21
C GLU A 224 -26.43 9.49 -8.80
N GLU A 225 -25.29 10.18 -9.01
CA GLU A 225 -24.05 9.54 -9.44
C GLU A 225 -23.55 8.55 -8.38
N LEU A 226 -23.56 8.97 -7.11
CA LEU A 226 -23.17 8.11 -6.00
C LEU A 226 -24.02 6.85 -5.91
N ALA A 227 -25.34 6.97 -6.13
CA ALA A 227 -26.25 5.81 -6.13
C ALA A 227 -25.88 4.82 -7.25
N ARG A 228 -25.74 5.30 -8.49
CA ARG A 228 -25.34 4.45 -9.63
C ARG A 228 -23.98 3.81 -9.45
N ILE A 229 -22.99 4.58 -8.98
CA ILE A 229 -21.63 4.05 -8.76
C ILE A 229 -21.63 2.97 -7.68
N THR A 230 -22.34 3.17 -6.56
CA THR A 230 -22.40 2.19 -5.47
C THR A 230 -23.21 0.95 -5.81
N GLU A 231 -24.18 1.05 -6.71
CA GLU A 231 -24.90 -0.10 -7.25
C GLU A 231 -23.99 -0.99 -8.11
N GLU A 232 -23.22 -0.37 -9.02
CA GLU A 232 -22.28 -1.10 -9.89
C GLU A 232 -21.04 -1.58 -9.14
N ALA A 233 -20.58 -0.79 -8.17
CA ALA A 233 -19.36 -1.03 -7.41
C ALA A 233 -19.64 -0.97 -5.88
N PRO A 234 -20.28 -1.98 -5.29
CA PRO A 234 -20.72 -1.96 -3.88
C PRO A 234 -19.54 -1.92 -2.86
N TYR A 235 -18.34 -2.08 -3.33
CA TYR A 235 -17.12 -1.93 -2.53
C TYR A 235 -16.62 -0.47 -2.42
N VAL A 236 -17.24 0.44 -3.16
CA VAL A 236 -16.96 1.88 -3.07
C VAL A 236 -17.86 2.49 -1.99
N ALA A 237 -17.28 3.30 -1.13
CA ALA A 237 -17.99 3.99 -0.06
C ALA A 237 -17.99 5.50 -0.28
N ARG A 238 -19.00 6.19 0.25
CA ARG A 238 -19.01 7.66 0.32
C ARG A 238 -17.91 8.13 1.26
N VAL A 239 -17.18 9.15 0.85
CA VAL A 239 -16.12 9.79 1.63
C VAL A 239 -16.34 11.30 1.66
N VAL A 240 -16.19 11.89 2.83
CA VAL A 240 -16.18 13.34 3.01
C VAL A 240 -14.75 13.77 3.34
N ILE A 241 -14.22 14.72 2.59
CA ILE A 241 -12.98 15.41 2.89
C ILE A 241 -13.34 16.65 3.71
N PRO A 242 -12.97 16.72 5.00
CA PRO A 242 -13.35 17.85 5.85
C PRO A 242 -12.85 19.19 5.30
N ALA A 243 -13.55 20.26 5.59
CA ALA A 243 -13.08 21.61 5.32
C ALA A 243 -11.68 21.82 5.92
N GLU A 244 -10.90 22.67 5.29
CA GLU A 244 -9.53 23.03 5.73
C GLU A 244 -8.52 21.87 5.77
N THR A 245 -8.86 20.73 5.17
CA THR A 245 -7.90 19.60 5.00
C THR A 245 -6.73 20.00 4.12
N TYR A 246 -6.99 20.77 3.07
CA TYR A 246 -5.97 21.26 2.14
C TYR A 246 -5.85 22.79 2.19
N PRO A 247 -4.70 23.37 1.82
CA PRO A 247 -4.53 24.83 1.74
C PRO A 247 -5.60 25.47 0.86
N LYS A 248 -6.24 26.53 1.33
CA LYS A 248 -7.30 27.29 0.62
C LYS A 248 -8.62 26.52 0.35
N GLN A 249 -8.76 25.26 0.76
CA GLN A 249 -10.01 24.52 0.71
C GLN A 249 -10.91 24.96 1.88
N LYS A 250 -11.98 25.70 1.58
CA LYS A 250 -12.85 26.28 2.61
C LYS A 250 -14.02 25.39 3.01
N ASN A 251 -14.50 24.58 2.08
CA ASN A 251 -15.68 23.75 2.25
C ASN A 251 -15.30 22.28 2.37
N GLU A 252 -16.16 21.48 2.98
CA GLU A 252 -16.07 20.03 2.82
C GLU A 252 -16.26 19.65 1.35
N LEU A 253 -15.72 18.51 0.95
CA LEU A 253 -15.82 17.98 -0.39
C LEU A 253 -16.31 16.54 -0.32
N ARG A 254 -17.30 16.19 -1.14
CA ARG A 254 -17.91 14.87 -1.20
C ARG A 254 -17.33 14.06 -2.34
N THR A 255 -16.88 12.87 -2.03
CA THR A 255 -16.29 11.94 -2.99
C THR A 255 -16.62 10.50 -2.61
N ILE A 256 -15.95 9.58 -3.27
CA ILE A 256 -16.01 8.15 -3.03
C ILE A 256 -14.62 7.62 -2.73
N GLY A 257 -14.57 6.44 -2.12
CA GLY A 257 -13.31 5.80 -1.78
C GLY A 257 -13.43 4.29 -1.67
N PHE A 258 -12.30 3.66 -1.49
CA PHE A 258 -12.15 2.23 -1.31
C PHE A 258 -11.05 1.94 -0.28
N LYS A 259 -10.97 0.71 0.19
CA LYS A 259 -9.99 0.34 1.23
C LYS A 259 -8.63 0.03 0.60
N SER A 260 -7.56 0.51 1.21
CA SER A 260 -6.20 0.02 0.98
C SER A 260 -5.88 -1.12 1.96
N SER A 261 -4.91 -1.93 1.62
CA SER A 261 -4.48 -3.09 2.41
C SER A 261 -2.99 -3.33 2.29
N LEU A 262 -2.40 -3.95 3.30
CA LEU A 262 -1.09 -4.59 3.20
C LEU A 262 -1.30 -6.03 2.69
N VAL A 263 -0.55 -6.41 1.69
CA VAL A 263 -0.61 -7.72 1.03
C VAL A 263 0.76 -8.37 1.09
N ALA A 264 0.80 -9.67 1.39
CA ALA A 264 2.01 -10.47 1.41
C ALA A 264 2.02 -11.50 0.28
N GLU A 265 3.22 -11.90 -0.15
CA GLU A 265 3.42 -13.16 -0.84
C GLU A 265 3.16 -14.30 0.17
N LYS A 266 2.43 -15.34 -0.23
CA LYS A 266 1.84 -16.33 0.70
C LYS A 266 2.85 -17.15 1.50
N ASP A 267 4.08 -17.32 0.97
CA ASP A 267 5.12 -18.13 1.59
C ASP A 267 5.98 -17.34 2.59
N GLN A 268 5.56 -16.12 2.97
CA GLN A 268 6.23 -15.37 4.03
C GLN A 268 6.08 -16.12 5.36
N ASP A 269 7.05 -15.95 6.23
CA ASP A 269 7.05 -16.58 7.55
C ASP A 269 5.84 -16.08 8.38
N ALA A 270 5.09 -17.03 8.97
CA ALA A 270 3.88 -16.71 9.71
C ALA A 270 4.16 -15.98 11.03
N ASP A 271 5.25 -16.30 11.70
CA ASP A 271 5.62 -15.64 12.95
C ASP A 271 6.16 -14.23 12.65
N MET A 272 6.88 -14.02 11.53
CA MET A 272 7.24 -12.67 11.06
C MET A 272 5.99 -11.81 10.82
N VAL A 273 4.97 -12.33 10.10
CA VAL A 273 3.73 -11.58 9.83
C VAL A 273 2.96 -11.31 11.13
N TYR A 274 2.94 -12.25 12.05
CA TYR A 274 2.37 -12.06 13.38
C TYR A 274 3.07 -10.91 14.13
N SER A 275 4.39 -10.94 14.22
CA SER A 275 5.18 -9.91 14.90
C SER A 275 5.06 -8.54 14.24
N MET A 276 4.94 -8.46 12.90
CA MET A 276 4.63 -7.21 12.20
C MET A 276 3.32 -6.58 12.70
N LEU A 277 2.26 -7.39 12.85
CA LEU A 277 0.96 -6.93 13.31
C LEU A 277 0.97 -6.57 14.80
N GLU A 278 1.69 -7.33 15.62
CA GLU A 278 1.92 -6.99 17.03
C GLU A 278 2.63 -5.65 17.17
N GLY A 279 3.70 -5.42 16.38
CA GLY A 279 4.40 -4.14 16.31
C GLY A 279 3.48 -2.99 15.91
N LEU A 280 2.64 -3.21 14.90
CA LEU A 280 1.75 -2.19 14.35
C LEU A 280 0.58 -1.86 15.29
N TYR A 281 -0.16 -2.85 15.78
CA TYR A 281 -1.44 -2.65 16.46
C TYR A 281 -1.33 -2.64 17.99
N VAL A 282 -0.33 -3.32 18.56
CA VAL A 282 -0.21 -3.43 20.02
C VAL A 282 0.85 -2.49 20.56
N LYS A 283 2.05 -2.49 19.96
CA LYS A 283 3.20 -1.77 20.54
C LYS A 283 3.33 -0.32 20.07
N GLN A 284 3.03 -0.02 18.80
CA GLN A 284 3.36 1.27 18.19
C GLN A 284 2.16 2.01 17.56
N LEU A 285 0.91 1.55 17.75
CA LEU A 285 -0.27 2.10 17.06
C LEU A 285 -0.41 3.62 17.20
N GLU A 286 -0.30 4.14 18.42
CA GLU A 286 -0.48 5.57 18.68
C GLU A 286 0.64 6.42 18.07
N GLU A 287 1.88 5.90 17.99
CA GLU A 287 2.96 6.59 17.30
C GLU A 287 2.81 6.53 15.78
N VAL A 288 2.33 5.42 15.25
CA VAL A 288 2.04 5.26 13.83
C VAL A 288 0.94 6.23 13.38
N LYS A 289 -0.14 6.37 14.16
CA LYS A 289 -1.24 7.32 13.88
C LYS A 289 -0.80 8.77 13.77
N LYS A 290 0.22 9.17 14.53
CA LYS A 290 0.74 10.55 14.54
C LYS A 290 1.56 10.89 13.29
N GLN A 291 2.12 9.88 12.60
CA GLN A 291 3.07 10.11 11.51
C GLN A 291 2.40 10.49 10.18
N HIS A 292 1.13 10.09 9.97
CA HIS A 292 0.41 10.45 8.74
C HIS A 292 -1.10 10.57 8.97
N GLY A 293 -1.73 11.58 8.38
CA GLY A 293 -3.17 11.85 8.53
C GLY A 293 -4.06 10.68 8.14
N ALA A 294 -3.70 9.94 7.09
CA ALA A 294 -4.44 8.76 6.64
C ALA A 294 -4.47 7.62 7.67
N LEU A 295 -3.51 7.57 8.59
CA LEU A 295 -3.42 6.53 9.63
C LEU A 295 -4.17 6.88 10.92
N LYS A 296 -4.74 8.08 11.03
CA LYS A 296 -5.45 8.51 12.25
C LYS A 296 -6.60 7.59 12.65
N THR A 297 -7.25 6.96 11.68
CA THR A 297 -8.38 6.03 11.89
C THR A 297 -7.95 4.56 11.92
N LEU A 298 -6.63 4.28 11.84
CA LEU A 298 -6.16 2.90 11.92
C LEU A 298 -6.50 2.32 13.30
N SER A 299 -7.16 1.17 13.31
CA SER A 299 -7.54 0.47 14.55
C SER A 299 -7.49 -1.04 14.35
N LEU A 300 -7.35 -1.78 15.44
CA LEU A 300 -7.37 -3.22 15.40
C LEU A 300 -8.77 -3.75 15.05
N GLU A 301 -9.83 -3.07 15.52
CA GLU A 301 -11.21 -3.43 15.22
C GLU A 301 -11.51 -3.39 13.71
N ASP A 302 -10.91 -2.45 13.00
CA ASP A 302 -11.10 -2.26 11.55
C ASP A 302 -10.07 -3.01 10.69
N ALA A 303 -9.16 -3.77 11.29
CA ALA A 303 -8.01 -4.37 10.62
C ALA A 303 -8.36 -5.40 9.53
N VAL A 304 -9.57 -5.94 9.54
CA VAL A 304 -10.09 -6.85 8.51
C VAL A 304 -11.28 -6.25 7.75
N SER A 305 -11.73 -5.05 8.13
CA SER A 305 -12.88 -4.38 7.54
C SER A 305 -12.64 -4.00 6.08
N GLY A 306 -13.58 -4.36 5.19
CA GLY A 306 -13.49 -4.10 3.76
C GLY A 306 -12.51 -5.00 2.99
N LEU A 307 -11.99 -6.05 3.64
CA LEU A 307 -11.27 -7.13 2.97
C LEU A 307 -12.27 -8.21 2.55
N SER A 308 -12.14 -8.69 1.33
CA SER A 308 -12.96 -9.79 0.79
C SER A 308 -12.31 -10.39 -0.44
N GLY A 309 -12.73 -11.60 -0.82
CA GLY A 309 -12.38 -12.23 -2.09
C GLY A 309 -10.96 -12.78 -2.22
N ALA A 310 -10.05 -12.43 -1.31
CA ALA A 310 -8.74 -13.08 -1.17
C ALA A 310 -8.51 -13.40 0.32
N PRO A 311 -7.79 -14.48 0.67
CA PRO A 311 -7.62 -14.88 2.07
C PRO A 311 -6.56 -14.03 2.79
N LEU A 312 -6.63 -14.03 4.12
CA LEU A 312 -5.58 -13.53 5.00
C LEU A 312 -4.36 -14.45 4.99
N HIS A 313 -3.22 -13.90 5.39
CA HIS A 313 -2.02 -14.67 5.67
C HIS A 313 -2.20 -15.48 6.98
N PRO A 314 -1.68 -16.73 7.08
CA PRO A 314 -1.83 -17.53 8.29
C PRO A 314 -1.40 -16.82 9.58
N GLY A 315 -0.26 -16.10 9.54
CA GLY A 315 0.20 -15.30 10.67
C GLY A 315 -0.75 -14.16 11.06
N ALA A 316 -1.45 -13.58 10.06
CA ALA A 316 -2.47 -12.56 10.32
C ALA A 316 -3.73 -13.16 10.95
N VAL A 317 -4.20 -14.32 10.47
CA VAL A 317 -5.32 -15.04 11.06
C VAL A 317 -5.04 -15.36 12.53
N LYS A 318 -3.85 -15.92 12.82
CA LYS A 318 -3.40 -16.23 14.19
C LYS A 318 -3.45 -14.98 15.07
N PHE A 319 -2.82 -13.89 14.62
CA PHE A 319 -2.78 -12.62 15.38
C PHE A 319 -4.17 -12.07 15.67
N PHE A 320 -5.02 -11.94 14.65
CA PHE A 320 -6.36 -11.38 14.83
C PHE A 320 -7.24 -12.23 15.75
N THR A 321 -7.20 -13.55 15.60
CA THR A 321 -7.96 -14.46 16.46
C THR A 321 -7.53 -14.36 17.93
N GLU A 322 -6.22 -14.33 18.20
CA GLU A 322 -5.67 -14.21 19.55
C GLU A 322 -5.99 -12.84 20.20
N HIS A 323 -6.18 -11.80 19.38
CA HIS A 323 -6.53 -10.45 19.85
C HIS A 323 -8.03 -10.13 19.77
N GLY A 324 -8.89 -11.15 19.59
CA GLY A 324 -10.34 -11.03 19.65
C GLY A 324 -11.00 -10.33 18.47
N VAL A 325 -10.30 -10.22 17.33
CA VAL A 325 -10.89 -9.74 16.08
C VAL A 325 -11.64 -10.89 15.41
N ASP A 326 -12.91 -10.67 15.07
CA ASP A 326 -13.70 -11.66 14.34
C ASP A 326 -13.21 -11.75 12.89
N VAL A 327 -12.59 -12.89 12.54
CA VAL A 327 -12.08 -13.17 11.20
C VAL A 327 -13.14 -13.91 10.39
N PRO A 328 -13.75 -13.29 9.36
CA PRO A 328 -14.73 -13.95 8.51
C PRO A 328 -14.18 -15.25 7.91
N GLU A 329 -15.01 -16.30 7.84
CA GLU A 329 -14.61 -17.61 7.29
C GLU A 329 -14.09 -17.50 5.84
N SER A 330 -14.62 -16.56 5.07
CA SER A 330 -14.18 -16.28 3.69
C SER A 330 -12.73 -15.77 3.60
N LEU A 331 -12.18 -15.25 4.69
CA LEU A 331 -10.80 -14.78 4.78
C LEU A 331 -9.82 -15.83 5.34
N ILE A 332 -10.32 -16.96 5.83
CA ILE A 332 -9.46 -18.06 6.29
C ILE A 332 -8.77 -18.70 5.06
N PRO A 333 -7.43 -18.77 5.05
CA PRO A 333 -6.71 -19.28 3.89
C PRO A 333 -6.88 -20.82 3.74
N PRO A 334 -6.81 -21.33 2.48
CA PRO A 334 -6.97 -22.76 2.22
C PRO A 334 -6.01 -23.66 3.00
N GLU A 335 -4.81 -23.18 3.27
CA GLU A 335 -3.75 -23.87 4.01
C GLU A 335 -4.04 -24.04 5.52
N MET A 336 -5.08 -23.39 6.03
CA MET A 336 -5.56 -23.51 7.43
C MET A 336 -6.89 -24.26 7.53
N LYS A 337 -7.50 -24.65 6.42
CA LYS A 337 -8.71 -25.47 6.32
C LYS A 337 -8.33 -26.93 6.11
#